data_a47350046c2778b66b1ea59f611614c2
#
_entry.id   a47350046c2778b66b1ea59f611614c2
#
_cell.length_a   1.000
_cell.length_b   1.000
_cell.length_c   1.000
_cell.angle_alpha   90.00
_cell.angle_beta   90.00
_cell.angle_gamma   90.00
#
_symmetry.space_group_name_H-M   'P 1'
#
loop_
_entity.id
_entity.type
_entity.pdbx_description
1 polymer ?
#
loop_
_entity_poly.entity_id
_entity_poly.type
_entity_poly.pdbx_seq_one_letter_code
_entity_poly.pdbx_strand_id
1 'polypeptide(L)' 'MMKVYICPACGWMRVVSRRKDVECYKCSEPQMVLAKMDFGKYTEMSEEERKDYSDGWLYIHQKKH' A
#
# COMPACT_ATOMS: atom_id res chain seq x y z
N MET A 1 -9.15 9.99 -10.72
CA MET A 1 -8.12 10.21 -9.74
C MET A 1 -7.53 8.91 -9.27
N MET A 2 -6.21 8.82 -9.20
CA MET A 2 -5.57 7.57 -8.84
C MET A 2 -5.37 7.49 -7.34
N LYS A 3 -5.51 6.31 -6.78
CA LYS A 3 -5.31 6.09 -5.36
C LYS A 3 -4.33 4.97 -5.16
N VAL A 4 -3.53 5.07 -4.11
CA VAL A 4 -2.52 4.07 -3.80
C VAL A 4 -2.99 3.26 -2.61
N TYR A 5 -2.99 1.95 -2.75
CA TYR A 5 -3.38 1.05 -1.67
C TYR A 5 -2.18 0.21 -1.25
N ILE A 6 -2.16 -0.16 0.01
CA ILE A 6 -1.07 -0.95 0.55
C ILE A 6 -1.64 -2.16 1.28
N CYS A 7 -1.00 -3.29 1.11
CA CYS A 7 -1.46 -4.51 1.75
C CYS A 7 -1.02 -4.54 3.21
N PRO A 8 -1.95 -4.70 4.15
CA PRO A 8 -1.58 -4.70 5.55
C PRO A 8 -0.86 -5.97 5.99
N ALA A 9 -0.79 -6.96 5.11
CA ALA A 9 -0.12 -8.21 5.45
C ALA A 9 1.29 -8.28 4.91
N CYS A 10 1.51 -7.87 3.66
CA CYS A 10 2.82 -8.02 3.05
C CYS A 10 3.43 -6.71 2.58
N GLY A 11 2.71 -5.62 2.63
CA GLY A 11 3.25 -4.33 2.25
C GLY A 11 3.26 -4.04 0.76
N TRP A 12 2.66 -4.91 -0.05
CA TRP A 12 2.63 -4.68 -1.48
C TRP A 12 1.71 -3.50 -1.80
N MET A 13 2.15 -2.62 -2.67
CA MET A 13 1.37 -1.45 -3.02
C MET A 13 0.74 -1.62 -4.39
N ARG A 14 -0.44 -1.05 -4.56
CA ARG A 14 -1.17 -1.16 -5.80
C ARG A 14 -1.86 0.16 -6.08
N VAL A 15 -1.89 0.57 -7.33
CA VAL A 15 -2.53 1.83 -7.73
C VAL A 15 -3.79 1.52 -8.51
N VAL A 16 -4.90 2.09 -8.10
CA VAL A 16 -6.18 1.92 -8.79
C VAL A 16 -6.83 3.28 -8.92
N SER A 17 -7.81 3.40 -9.79
CA SER A 17 -8.44 4.71 -9.97
C SER A 17 -9.83 4.79 -9.36
N ARG A 18 -10.68 3.80 -9.52
CA ARG A 18 -12.05 3.91 -9.02
C ARG A 18 -12.50 2.74 -8.18
N ARG A 19 -11.65 1.84 -7.85
CA ARG A 19 -12.07 0.65 -7.13
C ARG A 19 -12.16 0.93 -5.64
N LYS A 20 -13.17 0.38 -5.01
CA LYS A 20 -13.27 0.45 -3.58
C LYS A 20 -12.70 -0.81 -2.96
N ASP A 21 -12.86 -1.94 -3.62
CA ASP A 21 -12.37 -3.20 -3.10
C ASP A 21 -11.09 -3.56 -3.83
N VAL A 22 -9.98 -3.50 -3.13
CA VAL A 22 -8.67 -3.75 -3.73
C VAL A 22 -8.06 -4.91 -2.98
N GLU A 23 -7.79 -5.98 -3.69
CA GLU A 23 -7.23 -7.17 -3.06
C GLU A 23 -5.77 -7.34 -3.42
N CYS A 24 -5.02 -7.96 -2.56
CA CYS A 24 -3.61 -8.18 -2.78
C CYS A 24 -3.42 -9.54 -3.45
N TYR A 25 -2.80 -9.54 -4.61
CA TYR A 25 -2.60 -10.79 -5.34
C TYR A 25 -1.44 -11.59 -4.78
N LYS A 26 -0.58 -10.98 -3.97
CA LYS A 26 0.59 -11.70 -3.50
C LYS A 26 0.31 -12.55 -2.28
N CYS A 27 -0.51 -12.08 -1.38
CA CYS A 27 -0.78 -12.82 -0.16
C CYS A 27 -2.25 -13.10 0.03
N SER A 28 -3.06 -12.84 -0.96
CA SER A 28 -4.50 -13.14 -0.94
C SER A 28 -5.23 -12.35 0.13
N GLU A 29 -4.71 -11.20 0.52
CA GLU A 29 -5.42 -10.35 1.45
C GLU A 29 -6.68 -9.82 0.76
N PRO A 30 -7.87 -10.03 1.33
CA PRO A 30 -9.09 -9.65 0.64
C PRO A 30 -9.30 -8.14 0.50
N GLN A 31 -8.72 -7.35 1.36
CA GLN A 31 -8.93 -5.91 1.30
C GLN A 31 -7.66 -5.17 1.67
N MET A 32 -7.12 -4.42 0.73
CA MET A 32 -5.96 -3.58 1.00
C MET A 32 -6.42 -2.25 1.60
N VAL A 33 -5.52 -1.56 2.25
CA VAL A 33 -5.83 -0.31 2.95
C VAL A 33 -5.36 0.86 2.12
N LEU A 34 -6.14 1.93 2.10
CA LEU A 34 -5.76 3.12 1.35
C LEU A 34 -4.55 3.77 2.01
N ALA A 35 -3.47 3.89 1.28
CA ALA A 35 -2.27 4.53 1.79
C ALA A 35 -2.46 6.04 1.80
N LYS A 36 -1.84 6.71 2.75
CA LYS A 36 -1.94 8.15 2.83
C LYS A 36 -0.88 8.79 1.97
N MET A 37 -0.92 8.52 0.71
CA MET A 37 0.04 9.10 -0.22
C MET A 37 -0.68 9.24 -1.54
N ASP A 38 -0.48 10.34 -2.24
CA ASP A 38 -1.16 10.48 -3.52
C ASP A 38 -0.33 9.83 -4.62
N PHE A 39 -0.93 9.71 -5.79
CA PHE A 39 -0.29 9.02 -6.89
C PHE A 39 0.99 9.74 -7.33
N GLY A 40 0.98 11.08 -7.28
CA GLY A 40 2.17 11.83 -7.65
C GLY A 40 3.36 11.48 -6.77
N LYS A 41 3.13 11.40 -5.47
CA LYS A 41 4.19 11.03 -4.55
C LYS A 41 4.66 9.60 -4.82
N TYR A 42 3.72 8.71 -5.09
CA TYR A 42 4.05 7.32 -5.35
C TYR A 42 4.97 7.19 -6.57
N THR A 43 4.68 7.93 -7.63
CA THR A 43 5.50 7.82 -8.83
C THR A 43 6.87 8.46 -8.67
N GLU A 44 7.00 9.40 -7.75
CA GLU A 44 8.29 10.01 -7.51
C GLU A 44 9.22 9.14 -6.67
N MET A 45 8.69 8.15 -6.00
CA MET A 45 9.50 7.32 -5.12
C MET A 45 10.15 6.20 -5.91
N SER A 46 11.39 5.87 -5.57
CA SER A 46 12.06 4.74 -6.18
C SER A 46 11.57 3.47 -5.50
N GLU A 47 11.98 2.33 -6.03
CA GLU A 47 11.56 1.06 -5.43
C GLU A 47 12.05 0.94 -4.00
N GLU A 48 13.26 1.41 -3.73
CA GLU A 48 13.77 1.36 -2.37
C GLU A 48 12.96 2.25 -1.44
N GLU A 49 12.59 3.42 -1.92
CA GLU A 49 11.81 4.32 -1.09
C GLU A 49 10.43 3.76 -0.81
N ARG A 50 9.84 3.11 -1.80
CA ARG A 50 8.54 2.49 -1.60
C ARG A 50 8.62 1.35 -0.59
N LYS A 51 9.71 0.59 -0.64
CA LYS A 51 9.89 -0.49 0.30
C LYS A 51 10.08 0.04 1.71
N ASP A 52 10.87 1.11 1.86
CA ASP A 52 11.04 1.72 3.17
C ASP A 52 9.72 2.24 3.71
N TYR A 53 8.93 2.86 2.85
CA TYR A 53 7.64 3.37 3.28
C TYR A 53 6.74 2.23 3.73
N SER A 54 6.69 1.15 2.97
CA SER A 54 5.82 0.05 3.34
C SER A 54 6.30 -0.65 4.61
N ASP A 55 7.61 -0.76 4.80
CA ASP A 55 8.13 -1.36 6.03
C ASP A 55 7.74 -0.54 7.24
N GLY A 56 7.87 0.78 7.16
CA GLY A 56 7.48 1.63 8.26
C GLY A 56 5.98 1.60 8.49
N TRP A 57 5.22 1.58 7.41
CA TRP A 57 3.78 1.52 7.53
C TRP A 57 3.34 0.23 8.21
N LEU A 58 3.95 -0.89 7.83
CA LEU A 58 3.61 -2.17 8.44
C LEU A 58 3.99 -2.20 9.91
N TYR A 59 5.14 -1.64 10.23
CA TYR A 59 5.56 -1.60 11.63
C TYR A 59 4.55 -0.86 12.49
N ILE A 60 4.06 0.26 11.98
CA ILE A 60 3.10 1.05 12.74
C ILE A 60 1.76 0.33 12.85
N HIS A 61 1.31 -0.29 11.78
CA HIS A 61 -0.04 -0.82 11.74
C HIS A 61 -0.14 -2.29 12.19
N GLN A 62 0.99 -2.97 12.31
CA GLN A 62 0.93 -4.33 12.77
C GLN A 62 1.34 -4.50 14.18
N LYS A 63 1.64 -3.44 14.85
CA LYS A 63 2.15 -3.62 16.15
C LYS A 63 1.17 -4.17 17.04
N LYS A 64 0.30 -4.61 16.95
CA LYS A 64 -0.53 -5.10 17.83
C LYS A 64 -0.07 -6.16 18.53
N HIS A 65 0.22 -6.50 19.03
CA HIS A 65 0.54 -7.47 19.74
C HIS A 65 1.29 -7.50 20.14
#